data_fd18e692772ce6b244e53fb7a4af2187
#
_entry.id   fd18e692772ce6b244e53fb7a4af2187
#
_cell.length_a   1.000
_cell.length_b   1.000
_cell.length_c   1.000
_cell.angle_alpha   90.00
_cell.angle_beta   90.00
_cell.angle_gamma   90.00
#
_symmetry.space_group_name_H-M   'P 1'
#
loop_
_entity.id
_entity.type
_entity.pdbx_description
1 polymer ?
#
loop_
_entity_poly.entity_id
_entity_poly.type
_entity_poly.pdbx_seq_one_letter_code
_entity_poly.pdbx_strand_id
1 'polypeptide(L)'
;MQHQVRSARPADWPAIEALLKDCALPGQGAREHLQHFIVAEAGGILGCAGLEPYGDDLLLRSVGVKPAYRGQGLGEALTRHLLAQAIAQDGRTMWLRTVDAAGFYALLGFRPSALEAVPQAMRASAEFQGACPDSSTTMRLDLHAGVTVRPARETDMPAVLDIYNHEVRTSTATYQYAERRLEEQVEQWALKQRDGHGFFVGVSKQGRVIGYSSYGLFRPREGWRFACEHSVYLHADWRGRGVGKLLMPPVMAHARKRGFHTMVGVVDAANAASVRLHEAMGFKVAGVVREGGYKFDRWLDVAFVQAML
;
A
#
# COMPACT_ATOMS: atom_id res chain seq x y z
N MET A 1 -24.45 -3.03 5.18
CA MET A 1 -24.11 -4.10 6.17
C MET A 1 -22.61 -4.03 6.41
N GLN A 2 -22.16 -4.04 7.67
CA GLN A 2 -20.73 -4.18 7.97
C GLN A 2 -20.33 -5.64 7.70
N HIS A 3 -19.42 -5.85 6.77
CA HIS A 3 -18.76 -7.12 6.52
C HIS A 3 -17.32 -7.06 7.05
N GLN A 4 -16.82 -8.19 7.53
CA GLN A 4 -15.44 -8.34 7.97
C GLN A 4 -14.67 -9.15 6.92
N VAL A 5 -13.47 -8.68 6.54
CA VAL A 5 -12.53 -9.45 5.71
C VAL A 5 -11.50 -10.08 6.63
N ARG A 6 -11.31 -11.40 6.49
CA ARG A 6 -10.33 -12.19 7.26
C ARG A 6 -9.68 -13.27 6.40
N SER A 7 -8.57 -13.82 6.87
CA SER A 7 -7.99 -15.03 6.28
C SER A 7 -8.96 -16.21 6.34
N ALA A 8 -8.96 -17.01 5.28
CA ALA A 8 -9.74 -18.25 5.23
C ALA A 8 -9.16 -19.29 6.20
N ARG A 9 -10.03 -20.13 6.72
CA ARG A 9 -9.71 -21.27 7.61
C ARG A 9 -10.04 -22.58 6.90
N PRO A 10 -9.45 -23.70 7.26
CA PRO A 10 -9.81 -25.00 6.66
C PRO A 10 -11.32 -25.32 6.69
N ALA A 11 -12.00 -24.90 7.74
CA ALA A 11 -13.46 -25.07 7.89
C ALA A 11 -14.31 -24.24 6.91
N ASP A 12 -13.72 -23.21 6.29
CA ASP A 12 -14.43 -22.34 5.32
C ASP A 12 -14.50 -22.98 3.93
N TRP A 13 -13.68 -24.02 3.66
CA TRP A 13 -13.55 -24.59 2.32
C TRP A 13 -14.89 -25.00 1.68
N PRO A 14 -15.79 -25.73 2.36
CA PRO A 14 -17.06 -26.14 1.74
C PRO A 14 -17.88 -24.92 1.27
N ALA A 15 -17.88 -23.83 2.04
CA ALA A 15 -18.60 -22.60 1.69
C ALA A 15 -17.91 -21.82 0.56
N ILE A 16 -16.57 -21.83 0.52
CA ILE A 16 -15.78 -21.24 -0.58
C ILE A 16 -16.05 -22.02 -1.86
N GLU A 17 -15.97 -23.35 -1.83
CA GLU A 17 -16.20 -24.22 -2.99
C GLU A 17 -17.60 -24.03 -3.58
N ALA A 18 -18.63 -23.99 -2.72
CA ALA A 18 -19.99 -23.68 -3.13
C ALA A 18 -20.10 -22.30 -3.79
N LEU A 19 -19.47 -21.27 -3.19
CA LEU A 19 -19.45 -19.91 -3.73
C LEU A 19 -18.74 -19.86 -5.10
N LEU A 20 -17.62 -20.55 -5.28
CA LEU A 20 -16.92 -20.58 -6.57
C LEU A 20 -17.80 -21.22 -7.65
N LYS A 21 -18.51 -22.31 -7.31
CA LYS A 21 -19.47 -22.95 -8.21
C LYS A 21 -20.62 -22.01 -8.58
N ASP A 22 -21.21 -21.32 -7.61
CA ASP A 22 -22.29 -20.36 -7.82
C ASP A 22 -21.86 -19.15 -8.67
N CYS A 23 -20.56 -18.83 -8.63
CA CYS A 23 -19.95 -17.76 -9.44
C CYS A 23 -19.41 -18.23 -10.78
N ALA A 24 -19.57 -19.51 -11.14
CA ALA A 24 -18.96 -20.15 -12.32
C ALA A 24 -17.44 -19.94 -12.40
N LEU A 25 -16.76 -19.94 -11.25
CA LEU A 25 -15.30 -19.79 -11.14
C LEU A 25 -14.61 -21.15 -11.00
N PRO A 26 -13.41 -21.34 -11.58
CA PRO A 26 -12.65 -22.57 -11.43
C PRO A 26 -12.28 -22.83 -9.96
N GLY A 27 -12.59 -24.05 -9.49
CA GLY A 27 -12.18 -24.53 -8.17
C GLY A 27 -10.88 -25.34 -8.17
N GLN A 28 -10.41 -25.78 -9.36
CA GLN A 28 -9.22 -26.62 -9.50
C GLN A 28 -7.98 -25.88 -8.96
N GLY A 29 -7.19 -26.54 -8.11
CA GLY A 29 -5.99 -25.98 -7.47
C GLY A 29 -6.27 -24.97 -6.35
N ALA A 30 -7.51 -24.52 -6.16
CA ALA A 30 -7.81 -23.47 -5.17
C ALA A 30 -7.60 -23.95 -3.72
N ARG A 31 -7.95 -25.22 -3.41
CA ARG A 31 -7.83 -25.77 -2.06
C ARG A 31 -6.39 -25.87 -1.57
N GLU A 32 -5.46 -26.15 -2.46
CA GLU A 32 -4.02 -26.27 -2.17
C GLU A 32 -3.42 -24.93 -1.69
N HIS A 33 -4.04 -23.82 -2.12
CA HIS A 33 -3.63 -22.45 -1.76
C HIS A 33 -4.55 -21.80 -0.72
N LEU A 34 -5.40 -22.55 -0.03
CA LEU A 34 -6.40 -22.01 0.91
C LEU A 34 -5.81 -21.11 2.00
N GLN A 35 -4.57 -21.37 2.42
CA GLN A 35 -3.84 -20.52 3.38
C GLN A 35 -3.60 -19.09 2.90
N HIS A 36 -3.70 -18.85 1.59
CA HIS A 36 -3.56 -17.55 0.95
C HIS A 36 -4.90 -16.98 0.50
N PHE A 37 -6.00 -17.58 0.92
CA PHE A 37 -7.34 -17.05 0.67
C PHE A 37 -7.82 -16.14 1.79
N ILE A 38 -8.68 -15.21 1.40
CA ILE A 38 -9.46 -14.39 2.30
C ILE A 38 -10.94 -14.57 2.01
N VAL A 39 -11.75 -14.33 3.03
CA VAL A 39 -13.21 -14.34 2.93
C VAL A 39 -13.78 -13.03 3.47
N ALA A 40 -14.87 -12.57 2.88
CA ALA A 40 -15.70 -11.53 3.44
C ALA A 40 -16.93 -12.20 4.05
N GLU A 41 -17.20 -11.95 5.32
CA GLU A 41 -18.31 -12.56 6.05
C GLU A 41 -19.22 -11.55 6.77
N ALA A 42 -20.50 -11.83 6.79
CA ALA A 42 -21.52 -11.23 7.66
C ALA A 42 -22.64 -12.24 7.84
N GLY A 43 -22.59 -13.03 8.94
CA GLY A 43 -23.52 -14.15 9.17
C GLY A 43 -23.32 -15.33 8.20
N GLY A 44 -22.21 -15.37 7.48
CA GLY A 44 -21.81 -16.38 6.50
C GLY A 44 -20.87 -15.77 5.45
N ILE A 45 -20.22 -16.62 4.64
CA ILE A 45 -19.31 -16.16 3.60
C ILE A 45 -20.11 -15.52 2.46
N LEU A 46 -19.81 -14.25 2.17
CA LEU A 46 -20.42 -13.43 1.13
C LEU A 46 -19.54 -13.33 -0.12
N GLY A 47 -18.23 -13.44 0.06
CA GLY A 47 -17.23 -13.38 -1.00
C GLY A 47 -15.93 -14.02 -0.58
N CYS A 48 -15.10 -14.38 -1.54
CA CYS A 48 -13.75 -14.88 -1.34
C CYS A 48 -12.81 -14.36 -2.43
N ALA A 49 -11.51 -14.43 -2.15
CA ALA A 49 -10.45 -14.21 -3.11
C ALA A 49 -9.20 -14.97 -2.64
N GLY A 50 -8.33 -15.40 -3.58
CA GLY A 50 -7.12 -16.15 -3.25
C GLY A 50 -5.90 -15.70 -4.02
N LEU A 51 -4.73 -16.01 -3.48
CA LEU A 51 -3.43 -15.85 -4.13
C LEU A 51 -2.75 -17.21 -4.30
N GLU A 52 -2.07 -17.39 -5.42
CA GLU A 52 -1.06 -18.43 -5.60
C GLU A 52 0.30 -17.75 -5.72
N PRO A 53 1.23 -17.93 -4.77
CA PRO A 53 2.56 -17.34 -4.83
C PRO A 53 3.50 -18.15 -5.73
N TYR A 54 4.27 -17.45 -6.57
CA TYR A 54 5.31 -17.99 -7.45
C TYR A 54 6.58 -17.12 -7.30
N GLY A 55 7.23 -17.22 -6.15
CA GLY A 55 8.30 -16.32 -5.77
C GLY A 55 7.76 -14.89 -5.57
N ASP A 56 8.34 -13.91 -6.26
CA ASP A 56 7.89 -12.51 -6.19
C ASP A 56 6.65 -12.23 -7.06
N ASP A 57 6.26 -13.16 -7.92
CA ASP A 57 5.06 -13.05 -8.76
C ASP A 57 3.89 -13.80 -8.12
N LEU A 58 2.71 -13.20 -8.14
CA LEU A 58 1.51 -13.75 -7.50
C LEU A 58 0.37 -13.85 -8.51
N LEU A 59 -0.38 -14.93 -8.45
CA LEU A 59 -1.60 -15.11 -9.24
C LEU A 59 -2.82 -14.84 -8.36
N LEU A 60 -3.57 -13.79 -8.67
CA LEU A 60 -4.87 -13.51 -8.09
C LEU A 60 -5.91 -14.40 -8.77
N ARG A 61 -6.65 -15.14 -7.97
CA ARG A 61 -7.68 -16.06 -8.44
C ARG A 61 -8.92 -16.06 -7.57
N SER A 62 -9.97 -16.72 -8.08
CA SER A 62 -11.16 -17.08 -7.27
C SER A 62 -11.82 -15.87 -6.58
N VAL A 63 -11.80 -14.70 -7.25
CA VAL A 63 -12.48 -13.51 -6.74
C VAL A 63 -13.98 -13.67 -6.99
N GLY A 64 -14.67 -14.22 -6.02
CA GLY A 64 -16.10 -14.52 -6.07
C GLY A 64 -16.89 -13.70 -5.07
N VAL A 65 -18.06 -13.20 -5.49
CA VAL A 65 -19.02 -12.50 -4.63
C VAL A 65 -20.42 -13.06 -4.90
N LYS A 66 -21.14 -13.45 -3.85
CA LYS A 66 -22.53 -13.90 -3.97
C LYS A 66 -23.35 -12.92 -4.79
N PRO A 67 -24.20 -13.39 -5.73
CA PRO A 67 -24.96 -12.50 -6.63
C PRO A 67 -25.72 -11.38 -5.93
N ALA A 68 -26.35 -11.67 -4.79
CA ALA A 68 -27.12 -10.70 -4.00
C ALA A 68 -26.27 -9.56 -3.39
N TYR A 69 -24.93 -9.71 -3.36
CA TYR A 69 -23.98 -8.74 -2.77
C TYR A 69 -23.06 -8.10 -3.81
N ARG A 70 -23.30 -8.35 -5.10
CA ARG A 70 -22.55 -7.70 -6.19
C ARG A 70 -22.95 -6.23 -6.32
N GLY A 71 -22.09 -5.43 -6.94
CA GLY A 71 -22.32 -3.99 -7.12
C GLY A 71 -22.15 -3.15 -5.85
N GLN A 72 -21.82 -3.75 -4.70
CA GLN A 72 -21.65 -3.08 -3.40
C GLN A 72 -20.18 -2.89 -3.01
N GLY A 73 -19.23 -3.00 -3.95
CA GLY A 73 -17.79 -2.80 -3.73
C GLY A 73 -17.04 -3.99 -3.08
N LEU A 74 -17.74 -5.12 -2.78
CA LEU A 74 -17.14 -6.22 -2.05
C LEU A 74 -15.99 -6.91 -2.83
N GLY A 75 -16.13 -7.09 -4.14
CA GLY A 75 -15.06 -7.63 -4.99
C GLY A 75 -13.83 -6.73 -5.03
N GLU A 76 -14.05 -5.41 -5.06
CA GLU A 76 -12.98 -4.43 -4.97
C GLU A 76 -12.27 -4.50 -3.62
N ALA A 77 -13.02 -4.54 -2.51
CA ALA A 77 -12.45 -4.63 -1.17
C ALA A 77 -11.58 -5.89 -1.01
N LEU A 78 -12.05 -7.06 -1.47
CA LEU A 78 -11.28 -8.31 -1.47
C LEU A 78 -9.99 -8.18 -2.31
N THR A 79 -10.12 -7.68 -3.54
CA THR A 79 -8.95 -7.51 -4.43
C THR A 79 -7.93 -6.54 -3.83
N ARG A 80 -8.37 -5.39 -3.31
CA ARG A 80 -7.49 -4.42 -2.65
C ARG A 80 -6.81 -4.99 -1.40
N HIS A 81 -7.50 -5.83 -0.64
CA HIS A 81 -6.91 -6.50 0.52
C HIS A 81 -5.76 -7.43 0.09
N LEU A 82 -5.95 -8.26 -0.93
CA LEU A 82 -4.90 -9.13 -1.45
C LEU A 82 -3.76 -8.34 -2.13
N LEU A 83 -4.05 -7.23 -2.80
CA LEU A 83 -3.03 -6.32 -3.31
C LEU A 83 -2.16 -5.77 -2.17
N ALA A 84 -2.77 -5.34 -1.07
CA ALA A 84 -2.04 -4.88 0.10
C ALA A 84 -1.18 -5.99 0.74
N GLN A 85 -1.68 -7.22 0.81
CA GLN A 85 -0.91 -8.37 1.28
C GLN A 85 0.28 -8.67 0.35
N ALA A 86 0.06 -8.70 -0.97
CA ALA A 86 1.10 -8.92 -1.96
C ALA A 86 2.24 -7.91 -1.86
N ILE A 87 1.89 -6.63 -1.71
CA ILE A 87 2.84 -5.53 -1.49
C ILE A 87 3.56 -5.71 -0.14
N ALA A 88 2.85 -6.15 0.90
CA ALA A 88 3.44 -6.40 2.22
C ALA A 88 4.47 -7.53 2.21
N GLN A 89 4.35 -8.45 1.28
CA GLN A 89 5.26 -9.60 1.08
C GLN A 89 6.30 -9.35 -0.01
N ASP A 90 6.54 -8.07 -0.39
CA ASP A 90 7.48 -7.65 -1.44
C ASP A 90 7.18 -8.26 -2.82
N GLY A 91 5.92 -8.59 -3.07
CA GLY A 91 5.47 -9.07 -4.37
C GLY A 91 5.79 -8.06 -5.48
N ARG A 92 6.33 -8.55 -6.60
CA ARG A 92 6.74 -7.73 -7.74
C ARG A 92 5.59 -7.50 -8.72
N THR A 93 4.87 -8.56 -9.06
CA THR A 93 3.81 -8.51 -10.07
C THR A 93 2.63 -9.37 -9.63
N MET A 94 1.42 -8.85 -9.79
CA MET A 94 0.19 -9.64 -9.63
C MET A 94 -0.41 -9.93 -11.00
N TRP A 95 -0.72 -11.18 -11.24
CA TRP A 95 -1.33 -11.70 -12.46
C TRP A 95 -2.73 -12.20 -12.19
N LEU A 96 -3.56 -12.25 -13.19
CA LEU A 96 -4.87 -12.90 -13.14
C LEU A 96 -5.33 -13.35 -14.54
N ARG A 97 -6.33 -14.21 -14.57
CA ARG A 97 -7.11 -14.52 -15.75
C ARG A 97 -8.59 -14.18 -15.51
N THR A 98 -9.26 -13.65 -16.50
CA THR A 98 -10.68 -13.28 -16.41
C THR A 98 -11.38 -13.43 -17.75
N VAL A 99 -12.64 -13.87 -17.73
CA VAL A 99 -13.48 -13.99 -18.93
C VAL A 99 -14.19 -12.67 -19.22
N ASP A 100 -14.81 -12.06 -18.22
CA ASP A 100 -15.77 -10.97 -18.35
C ASP A 100 -15.46 -9.73 -17.48
N ALA A 101 -14.52 -9.83 -16.54
CA ALA A 101 -14.24 -8.79 -15.58
C ALA A 101 -13.02 -7.91 -15.92
N ALA A 102 -12.51 -7.93 -17.16
CA ALA A 102 -11.32 -7.16 -17.55
C ALA A 102 -11.48 -5.65 -17.28
N GLY A 103 -12.65 -5.08 -17.52
CA GLY A 103 -12.94 -3.68 -17.20
C GLY A 103 -12.85 -3.36 -15.70
N PHE A 104 -13.34 -4.26 -14.86
CA PHE A 104 -13.22 -4.12 -13.40
C PHE A 104 -11.76 -4.11 -12.95
N TYR A 105 -10.96 -5.04 -13.43
CA TYR A 105 -9.54 -5.11 -13.08
C TYR A 105 -8.72 -3.95 -13.67
N ALA A 106 -9.11 -3.43 -14.83
CA ALA A 106 -8.47 -2.24 -15.41
C ALA A 106 -8.63 -1.01 -14.50
N LEU A 107 -9.78 -0.84 -13.82
CA LEU A 107 -9.99 0.22 -12.82
C LEU A 107 -9.07 0.07 -11.59
N LEU A 108 -8.62 -1.14 -11.30
CA LEU A 108 -7.66 -1.44 -10.25
C LEU A 108 -6.20 -1.35 -10.71
N GLY A 109 -5.96 -0.96 -11.97
CA GLY A 109 -4.64 -0.73 -12.54
C GLY A 109 -4.03 -1.93 -13.26
N PHE A 110 -4.75 -3.05 -13.37
CA PHE A 110 -4.30 -4.19 -14.17
C PHE A 110 -4.35 -3.84 -15.67
N ARG A 111 -3.43 -4.41 -16.43
CA ARG A 111 -3.33 -4.22 -17.88
C ARG A 111 -3.33 -5.59 -18.58
N PRO A 112 -3.94 -5.71 -19.76
CA PRO A 112 -3.81 -6.91 -20.57
C PRO A 112 -2.34 -7.27 -20.80
N SER A 113 -2.05 -8.55 -20.81
CA SER A 113 -0.71 -9.08 -21.05
C SER A 113 -0.78 -10.32 -21.91
N ALA A 114 0.24 -10.52 -22.74
CA ALA A 114 0.36 -11.74 -23.51
C ALA A 114 0.64 -12.94 -22.59
N LEU A 115 0.16 -14.11 -22.98
CA LEU A 115 0.32 -15.35 -22.22
C LEU A 115 1.81 -15.75 -22.09
N GLU A 116 2.60 -15.43 -23.12
CA GLU A 116 4.04 -15.68 -23.16
C GLU A 116 4.83 -14.84 -22.14
N ALA A 117 4.25 -13.77 -21.65
CA ALA A 117 4.86 -12.92 -20.60
C ALA A 117 4.64 -13.48 -19.18
N VAL A 118 3.75 -14.47 -19.00
CA VAL A 118 3.49 -15.11 -17.71
C VAL A 118 4.73 -15.87 -17.27
N PRO A 119 5.19 -15.72 -16.01
CA PRO A 119 6.32 -16.46 -15.46
C PRO A 119 6.17 -17.98 -15.66
N GLN A 120 7.24 -18.66 -16.05
CA GLN A 120 7.21 -20.09 -16.38
C GLN A 120 6.67 -20.93 -15.21
N ALA A 121 7.09 -20.65 -13.98
CA ALA A 121 6.61 -21.36 -12.79
C ALA A 121 5.08 -21.19 -12.59
N MET A 122 4.55 -20.01 -12.89
CA MET A 122 3.12 -19.72 -12.75
C MET A 122 2.26 -20.44 -13.80
N ARG A 123 2.82 -20.76 -14.97
CA ARG A 123 2.10 -21.51 -16.01
C ARG A 123 1.71 -22.92 -15.56
N ALA A 124 2.30 -23.44 -14.48
CA ALA A 124 1.90 -24.71 -13.87
C ALA A 124 0.58 -24.61 -13.08
N SER A 125 0.07 -23.40 -12.78
CA SER A 125 -1.23 -23.23 -12.15
C SER A 125 -2.36 -23.82 -12.99
N ALA A 126 -3.36 -24.41 -12.33
CA ALA A 126 -4.57 -24.91 -12.98
C ALA A 126 -5.26 -23.84 -13.85
N GLU A 127 -5.19 -22.56 -13.45
CA GLU A 127 -5.72 -21.42 -14.21
C GLU A 127 -5.13 -21.32 -15.63
N PHE A 128 -3.86 -21.72 -15.82
CA PHE A 128 -3.16 -21.75 -17.11
C PHE A 128 -3.16 -23.14 -17.76
N GLN A 129 -3.60 -24.18 -17.04
CA GLN A 129 -3.65 -25.58 -17.51
C GLN A 129 -5.07 -26.02 -17.87
N GLY A 130 -5.92 -25.07 -18.32
CA GLY A 130 -7.26 -25.35 -18.83
C GLY A 130 -8.41 -25.17 -17.84
N ALA A 131 -8.16 -24.79 -16.58
CA ALA A 131 -9.24 -24.43 -15.67
C ALA A 131 -9.98 -23.15 -16.10
N CYS A 132 -9.26 -22.19 -16.71
CA CYS A 132 -9.86 -21.04 -17.38
C CYS A 132 -9.99 -21.29 -18.89
N PRO A 133 -11.08 -20.85 -19.53
CA PRO A 133 -11.26 -20.94 -20.98
C PRO A 133 -10.15 -20.20 -21.76
N ASP A 134 -9.86 -20.65 -22.98
CA ASP A 134 -8.87 -20.00 -23.85
C ASP A 134 -9.24 -18.55 -24.18
N SER A 135 -10.54 -18.22 -24.17
CA SER A 135 -11.05 -16.85 -24.33
C SER A 135 -10.75 -15.91 -23.18
N SER A 136 -10.17 -16.41 -22.08
CA SER A 136 -9.86 -15.57 -20.92
C SER A 136 -8.76 -14.56 -21.24
N THR A 137 -8.95 -13.33 -20.81
CA THR A 137 -7.92 -12.28 -20.84
C THR A 137 -6.94 -12.50 -19.70
N THR A 138 -5.65 -12.63 -20.02
CA THR A 138 -4.57 -12.57 -19.04
C THR A 138 -4.26 -11.11 -18.74
N MET A 139 -4.22 -10.74 -17.46
CA MET A 139 -3.91 -9.37 -17.03
C MET A 139 -2.81 -9.39 -15.96
N ARG A 140 -2.06 -8.30 -15.88
CA ARG A 140 -1.03 -8.10 -14.86
C ARG A 140 -1.07 -6.71 -14.26
N LEU A 141 -0.61 -6.61 -13.02
CA LEU A 141 -0.34 -5.37 -12.31
C LEU A 141 1.08 -5.44 -11.74
N ASP A 142 1.93 -4.54 -12.17
CA ASP A 142 3.26 -4.36 -11.57
C ASP A 142 3.11 -3.61 -10.25
N LEU A 143 3.32 -4.26 -9.12
CA LEU A 143 3.03 -3.73 -7.79
C LEU A 143 3.92 -2.54 -7.41
N HIS A 144 5.17 -2.53 -7.92
CA HIS A 144 6.16 -1.47 -7.69
C HIS A 144 6.70 -0.85 -8.99
N ALA A 145 5.99 -1.00 -10.10
CA ALA A 145 6.52 -0.77 -11.42
C ALA A 145 7.05 0.64 -11.65
N GLY A 146 8.36 0.69 -11.76
CA GLY A 146 9.04 1.85 -12.32
C GLY A 146 9.10 3.06 -11.41
N VAL A 147 8.99 2.86 -10.10
CA VAL A 147 9.33 3.88 -9.11
C VAL A 147 10.79 3.75 -8.74
N THR A 148 11.57 4.82 -8.95
CA THR A 148 12.93 4.96 -8.43
C THR A 148 12.91 5.92 -7.26
N VAL A 149 13.67 5.62 -6.20
CA VAL A 149 13.84 6.56 -5.07
C VAL A 149 15.24 7.14 -5.15
N ARG A 150 15.34 8.44 -5.08
CA ARG A 150 16.62 9.18 -5.12
C ARG A 150 16.60 10.36 -4.16
N PRO A 151 17.77 10.92 -3.79
CA PRO A 151 17.84 12.21 -3.12
C PRO A 151 17.08 13.28 -3.90
N ALA A 152 16.36 14.14 -3.17
CA ALA A 152 15.62 15.25 -3.77
C ALA A 152 16.57 16.34 -4.29
N ARG A 153 16.14 17.01 -5.35
CA ARG A 153 16.77 18.20 -5.93
C ARG A 153 15.85 19.39 -5.73
N GLU A 154 16.38 20.58 -5.82
CA GLU A 154 15.57 21.81 -5.74
C GLU A 154 14.45 21.81 -6.79
N THR A 155 14.74 21.32 -8.00
CA THR A 155 13.79 21.20 -9.11
C THR A 155 12.61 20.27 -8.82
N ASP A 156 12.67 19.45 -7.77
CA ASP A 156 11.54 18.58 -7.33
C ASP A 156 10.57 19.34 -6.42
N MET A 157 10.96 20.49 -5.87
CA MET A 157 10.20 21.17 -4.82
C MET A 157 8.80 21.63 -5.25
N PRO A 158 8.54 22.06 -6.49
CA PRO A 158 7.16 22.31 -6.93
C PRO A 158 6.24 21.09 -6.77
N ALA A 159 6.69 19.91 -7.22
CA ALA A 159 5.89 18.68 -7.11
C ALA A 159 5.77 18.18 -5.66
N VAL A 160 6.81 18.35 -4.84
CA VAL A 160 6.78 18.08 -3.40
C VAL A 160 5.76 18.99 -2.71
N LEU A 161 5.73 20.26 -3.07
CA LEU A 161 4.78 21.25 -2.58
C LEU A 161 3.33 20.86 -2.91
N ASP A 162 3.07 20.47 -4.14
CA ASP A 162 1.73 20.04 -4.58
C ASP A 162 1.23 18.86 -3.74
N ILE A 163 2.09 17.87 -3.50
CA ILE A 163 1.77 16.72 -2.65
C ILE A 163 1.48 17.16 -1.21
N TYR A 164 2.34 18.03 -0.64
CA TYR A 164 2.17 18.52 0.72
C TYR A 164 0.88 19.34 0.89
N ASN A 165 0.64 20.31 0.01
CA ASN A 165 -0.53 21.17 0.07
C ASN A 165 -1.84 20.41 -0.18
N HIS A 166 -1.80 19.34 -0.99
CA HIS A 166 -2.95 18.44 -1.09
C HIS A 166 -3.29 17.82 0.28
N GLU A 167 -2.28 17.35 1.04
CA GLU A 167 -2.50 16.81 2.40
C GLU A 167 -3.00 17.89 3.38
N VAL A 168 -2.50 19.12 3.27
CA VAL A 168 -2.99 20.24 4.08
C VAL A 168 -4.48 20.43 3.89
N ARG A 169 -4.96 20.39 2.64
CA ARG A 169 -6.38 20.63 2.31
C ARG A 169 -7.29 19.45 2.61
N THR A 170 -6.81 18.22 2.51
CA THR A 170 -7.71 17.06 2.36
C THR A 170 -7.54 15.98 3.42
N SER A 171 -6.49 16.04 4.26
CA SER A 171 -6.19 14.94 5.17
C SER A 171 -5.69 15.40 6.55
N THR A 172 -5.67 14.47 7.47
CA THR A 172 -5.08 14.61 8.81
C THR A 172 -3.62 14.16 8.87
N ALA A 173 -2.99 13.85 7.73
CA ALA A 173 -1.59 13.46 7.66
C ALA A 173 -0.62 14.60 8.02
N THR A 174 -1.11 15.81 8.04
CA THR A 174 -0.44 16.99 8.61
C THR A 174 -1.45 17.83 9.36
N TYR A 175 -1.00 18.44 10.47
CA TYR A 175 -1.84 19.32 11.29
C TYR A 175 -1.72 20.81 10.90
N GLN A 176 -1.11 21.10 9.74
CA GLN A 176 -1.07 22.45 9.18
C GLN A 176 -2.42 22.82 8.57
N TYR A 177 -2.81 24.09 8.74
CA TYR A 177 -4.05 24.67 8.21
C TYR A 177 -3.79 25.48 6.94
N ALA A 178 -2.67 26.22 6.92
CA ALA A 178 -2.28 27.01 5.77
C ALA A 178 -1.40 26.23 4.80
N GLU A 179 -1.68 26.40 3.54
CA GLU A 179 -0.82 25.89 2.47
C GLU A 179 0.53 26.59 2.50
N ARG A 180 1.57 25.87 2.14
CA ARG A 180 2.93 26.39 2.02
C ARG A 180 3.13 27.04 0.66
N ARG A 181 3.94 28.10 0.60
CA ARG A 181 4.40 28.69 -0.66
C ARG A 181 5.65 27.97 -1.18
N LEU A 182 5.97 28.16 -2.46
CA LEU A 182 7.13 27.48 -3.07
C LEU A 182 8.45 27.89 -2.41
N GLU A 183 8.61 29.18 -2.13
CA GLU A 183 9.81 29.73 -1.46
C GLU A 183 10.03 29.06 -0.10
N GLU A 184 8.96 28.88 0.68
CA GLU A 184 8.99 28.21 1.99
C GLU A 184 9.34 26.72 1.86
N GLN A 185 8.85 26.06 0.80
CA GLN A 185 9.19 24.66 0.53
C GLN A 185 10.65 24.50 0.12
N VAL A 186 11.18 25.38 -0.72
CA VAL A 186 12.60 25.40 -1.12
C VAL A 186 13.48 25.68 0.11
N GLU A 187 13.12 26.65 0.94
CA GLU A 187 13.84 26.96 2.18
C GLU A 187 13.88 25.76 3.13
N GLN A 188 12.75 25.07 3.34
CA GLN A 188 12.66 23.86 4.17
C GLN A 188 13.57 22.74 3.64
N TRP A 189 13.63 22.54 2.32
CA TRP A 189 14.54 21.59 1.70
C TRP A 189 16.00 22.01 1.89
N ALA A 190 16.34 23.28 1.64
CA ALA A 190 17.69 23.81 1.79
C ALA A 190 18.20 23.70 3.24
N LEU A 191 17.34 23.97 4.21
CA LEU A 191 17.65 23.79 5.64
C LEU A 191 18.01 22.32 5.95
N LYS A 192 17.23 21.37 5.45
CA LYS A 192 17.52 19.96 5.63
C LYS A 192 18.85 19.55 4.98
N GLN A 193 19.16 20.07 3.78
CA GLN A 193 20.44 19.82 3.13
C GLN A 193 21.62 20.38 3.95
N ARG A 194 21.51 21.64 4.41
CA ARG A 194 22.54 22.29 5.24
C ARG A 194 22.79 21.52 6.54
N ASP A 195 21.73 21.02 7.18
CA ASP A 195 21.81 20.28 8.43
C ASP A 195 22.20 18.81 8.22
N GLY A 196 22.36 18.38 6.96
CA GLY A 196 22.74 17.02 6.58
C GLY A 196 21.63 16.01 6.82
N HIS A 197 20.35 16.45 6.83
CA HIS A 197 19.21 15.55 6.94
C HIS A 197 18.77 15.03 5.57
N GLY A 198 18.34 13.76 5.54
CA GLY A 198 17.90 13.12 4.29
C GLY A 198 16.55 13.66 3.80
N PHE A 199 16.48 13.89 2.49
CA PHE A 199 15.24 14.18 1.78
C PHE A 199 15.25 13.39 0.47
N PHE A 200 14.29 12.49 0.29
CA PHE A 200 14.20 11.58 -0.85
C PHE A 200 12.87 11.74 -1.56
N VAL A 201 12.88 11.58 -2.88
CA VAL A 201 11.68 11.57 -3.71
C VAL A 201 11.53 10.24 -4.42
N GLY A 202 10.29 9.77 -4.50
CA GLY A 202 9.88 8.68 -5.38
C GLY A 202 9.49 9.24 -6.75
N VAL A 203 10.10 8.71 -7.81
CA VAL A 203 9.91 9.20 -9.17
C VAL A 203 9.38 8.06 -10.04
N SER A 204 8.30 8.30 -10.76
CA SER A 204 7.70 7.34 -11.69
C SER A 204 8.57 7.16 -12.95
N LYS A 205 8.29 6.13 -13.76
CA LYS A 205 8.94 5.93 -15.08
C LYS A 205 8.86 7.15 -16.00
N GLN A 206 7.80 7.95 -15.86
CA GLN A 206 7.60 9.17 -16.65
C GLN A 206 8.32 10.39 -16.08
N GLY A 207 9.16 10.20 -15.05
CA GLY A 207 9.91 11.29 -14.41
C GLY A 207 9.09 12.14 -13.42
N ARG A 208 7.83 11.80 -13.13
CA ARG A 208 6.98 12.54 -12.20
C ARG A 208 7.33 12.18 -10.76
N VAL A 209 7.50 13.18 -9.90
CA VAL A 209 7.58 12.98 -8.45
C VAL A 209 6.20 12.56 -7.94
N ILE A 210 6.14 11.42 -7.25
CA ILE A 210 4.90 10.77 -6.80
C ILE A 210 4.80 10.60 -5.29
N GLY A 211 5.84 10.98 -4.59
CA GLY A 211 5.93 10.96 -3.14
C GLY A 211 7.29 11.38 -2.67
N TYR A 212 7.41 11.65 -1.39
CA TYR A 212 8.68 11.99 -0.76
C TYR A 212 8.75 11.52 0.68
N SER A 213 9.97 11.37 1.18
CA SER A 213 10.27 11.15 2.59
C SER A 213 11.42 12.03 3.03
N SER A 214 11.38 12.49 4.27
CA SER A 214 12.45 13.29 4.85
C SER A 214 12.49 13.11 6.36
N TYR A 215 13.57 13.56 7.00
CA TYR A 215 13.60 13.64 8.46
C TYR A 215 14.27 14.94 8.93
N GLY A 216 14.13 15.24 10.22
CA GLY A 216 14.83 16.29 10.94
C GLY A 216 14.98 15.90 12.41
N LEU A 217 15.54 16.78 13.24
CA LEU A 217 15.61 16.53 14.68
C LEU A 217 14.20 16.38 15.28
N PHE A 218 14.03 15.42 16.17
CA PHE A 218 12.74 15.21 16.85
C PHE A 218 12.38 16.39 17.78
N ARG A 219 13.37 16.90 18.53
CA ARG A 219 13.22 18.05 19.41
C ARG A 219 14.51 18.87 19.46
N PRO A 220 14.45 20.21 19.54
CA PRO A 220 15.62 21.08 19.44
C PRO A 220 16.37 21.23 20.79
N ARG A 221 16.66 20.12 21.48
CA ARG A 221 17.43 20.12 22.73
C ARG A 221 18.53 19.06 22.66
N GLU A 222 19.68 19.29 23.27
CA GLU A 222 20.87 18.42 23.17
C GLU A 222 20.62 16.96 23.53
N GLY A 223 19.81 16.68 24.56
CA GLY A 223 19.45 15.29 24.93
C GLY A 223 18.70 14.52 23.84
N TRP A 224 18.12 15.24 22.84
CA TRP A 224 17.40 14.63 21.71
C TRP A 224 18.24 14.54 20.42
N ARG A 225 19.54 14.91 20.45
CA ARG A 225 20.40 14.97 19.26
C ARG A 225 20.51 13.65 18.47
N PHE A 226 20.19 12.52 19.08
CA PHE A 226 20.19 11.20 18.45
C PHE A 226 18.79 10.68 18.09
N ALA A 227 17.76 11.49 18.27
CA ALA A 227 16.39 11.18 17.88
C ALA A 227 15.97 12.06 16.70
N CYS A 228 15.43 11.45 15.65
CA CYS A 228 14.89 12.17 14.51
C CYS A 228 13.39 11.89 14.33
N GLU A 229 12.71 12.86 13.71
CA GLU A 229 11.32 12.73 13.27
C GLU A 229 11.28 12.69 11.76
N HIS A 230 10.60 11.71 11.20
CA HIS A 230 10.45 11.60 9.76
C HIS A 230 9.05 12.02 9.30
N SER A 231 8.95 12.28 8.00
CA SER A 231 7.68 12.47 7.30
C SER A 231 7.72 11.69 6.00
N VAL A 232 6.59 11.11 5.62
CA VAL A 232 6.38 10.46 4.32
C VAL A 232 5.03 10.85 3.77
N TYR A 233 5.02 11.32 2.52
CA TYR A 233 3.81 11.75 1.82
C TYR A 233 3.78 11.21 0.41
N LEU A 234 2.59 10.85 -0.06
CA LEU A 234 2.35 10.26 -1.37
C LEU A 234 1.28 11.03 -2.13
N HIS A 235 1.51 11.22 -3.43
CA HIS A 235 0.45 11.65 -4.33
C HIS A 235 -0.76 10.71 -4.22
N ALA A 236 -1.98 11.25 -4.21
CA ALA A 236 -3.20 10.48 -3.97
C ALA A 236 -3.32 9.24 -4.87
N ASP A 237 -3.03 9.39 -6.17
CA ASP A 237 -3.12 8.30 -7.15
C ASP A 237 -2.11 7.16 -6.93
N TRP A 238 -1.09 7.38 -6.08
CA TRP A 238 -0.02 6.40 -5.82
C TRP A 238 -0.11 5.76 -4.43
N ARG A 239 -1.14 6.10 -3.66
CA ARG A 239 -1.41 5.44 -2.38
C ARG A 239 -1.90 4.01 -2.60
N GLY A 240 -1.64 3.13 -1.64
CA GLY A 240 -2.02 1.72 -1.73
C GLY A 240 -1.21 0.89 -2.73
N ARG A 241 -0.17 1.48 -3.37
CA ARG A 241 0.69 0.81 -4.36
C ARG A 241 2.10 0.49 -3.83
N GLY A 242 2.30 0.44 -2.53
CA GLY A 242 3.58 0.10 -1.90
C GLY A 242 4.67 1.19 -1.96
N VAL A 243 4.43 2.34 -2.59
CA VAL A 243 5.45 3.40 -2.76
C VAL A 243 5.99 3.90 -1.42
N GLY A 244 5.17 3.93 -0.36
CA GLY A 244 5.64 4.27 0.98
C GLY A 244 6.74 3.34 1.49
N LYS A 245 6.65 2.04 1.19
CA LYS A 245 7.67 1.05 1.53
C LYS A 245 8.98 1.24 0.76
N LEU A 246 8.94 1.85 -0.42
CA LEU A 246 10.15 2.21 -1.17
C LEU A 246 10.80 3.48 -0.62
N LEU A 247 10.01 4.43 -0.10
CA LEU A 247 10.50 5.71 0.41
C LEU A 247 11.09 5.63 1.82
N MET A 248 10.62 4.70 2.66
CA MET A 248 11.05 4.60 4.06
C MET A 248 12.48 4.05 4.22
N PRO A 249 12.92 2.96 3.56
CA PRO A 249 14.26 2.40 3.76
C PRO A 249 15.40 3.39 3.50
N PRO A 250 15.42 4.19 2.41
CA PRO A 250 16.48 5.16 2.17
C PRO A 250 16.58 6.23 3.26
N VAL A 251 15.45 6.75 3.74
CA VAL A 251 15.44 7.77 4.79
C VAL A 251 15.93 7.20 6.13
N MET A 252 15.53 5.96 6.48
CA MET A 252 16.01 5.27 7.67
C MET A 252 17.51 4.95 7.60
N ALA A 253 17.98 4.42 6.46
CA ALA A 253 19.39 4.11 6.25
C ALA A 253 20.27 5.37 6.31
N HIS A 254 19.79 6.48 5.72
CA HIS A 254 20.49 7.77 5.78
C HIS A 254 20.59 8.29 7.22
N ALA A 255 19.50 8.24 7.99
CA ALA A 255 19.48 8.68 9.39
C ALA A 255 20.42 7.82 10.25
N ARG A 256 20.40 6.49 10.06
CA ARG A 256 21.34 5.56 10.73
C ARG A 256 22.80 5.91 10.42
N LYS A 257 23.13 6.16 9.13
CA LYS A 257 24.48 6.56 8.71
C LYS A 257 24.92 7.90 9.32
N ARG A 258 23.99 8.78 9.62
CA ARG A 258 24.23 10.07 10.30
C ARG A 258 24.34 9.93 11.83
N GLY A 259 24.24 8.74 12.37
CA GLY A 259 24.41 8.46 13.81
C GLY A 259 23.13 8.67 14.64
N PHE A 260 21.96 8.80 14.00
CA PHE A 260 20.70 8.77 14.74
C PHE A 260 20.43 7.36 15.27
N HIS A 261 19.95 7.29 16.51
CA HIS A 261 19.67 6.04 17.21
C HIS A 261 18.20 5.63 17.12
N THR A 262 17.30 6.62 17.05
CA THR A 262 15.86 6.37 16.98
C THR A 262 15.19 7.31 16.00
N MET A 263 14.18 6.78 15.30
CA MET A 263 13.33 7.53 14.40
C MET A 263 11.88 7.48 14.89
N VAL A 264 11.24 8.65 14.94
CA VAL A 264 9.86 8.82 15.38
C VAL A 264 9.02 9.27 14.19
N GLY A 265 7.79 8.79 14.11
CA GLY A 265 6.75 9.32 13.23
C GLY A 265 5.56 9.79 14.08
N VAL A 266 4.91 10.85 13.63
CA VAL A 266 3.69 11.40 14.25
C VAL A 266 2.54 11.15 13.28
N VAL A 267 1.54 10.40 13.72
CA VAL A 267 0.47 9.86 12.85
C VAL A 267 -0.89 10.09 13.52
N ASP A 268 -1.89 10.46 12.76
CA ASP A 268 -3.29 10.34 13.22
C ASP A 268 -3.58 8.86 13.53
N ALA A 269 -3.94 8.55 14.77
CA ALA A 269 -4.19 7.19 15.23
C ALA A 269 -5.30 6.48 14.43
N ALA A 270 -6.24 7.25 13.84
CA ALA A 270 -7.28 6.75 12.97
C ALA A 270 -6.78 6.42 11.55
N ASN A 271 -5.57 6.86 11.17
CA ASN A 271 -4.97 6.56 9.87
C ASN A 271 -4.35 5.16 9.86
N ALA A 272 -5.20 4.13 9.82
CA ALA A 272 -4.76 2.74 9.82
C ALA A 272 -3.79 2.38 8.67
N ALA A 273 -3.85 3.07 7.53
CA ALA A 273 -2.93 2.82 6.42
C ALA A 273 -1.51 3.28 6.77
N SER A 274 -1.39 4.46 7.41
CA SER A 274 -0.10 4.97 7.88
C SER A 274 0.47 4.10 9.01
N VAL A 275 -0.35 3.71 9.98
CA VAL A 275 0.08 2.82 11.08
C VAL A 275 0.65 1.51 10.52
N ARG A 276 -0.08 0.84 9.61
CA ARG A 276 0.38 -0.41 8.97
C ARG A 276 1.66 -0.23 8.15
N LEU A 277 1.84 0.90 7.47
CA LEU A 277 3.09 1.20 6.77
C LEU A 277 4.27 1.24 7.76
N HIS A 278 4.11 1.93 8.87
CA HIS A 278 5.16 2.05 9.89
C HIS A 278 5.47 0.71 10.55
N GLU A 279 4.44 -0.07 10.91
CA GLU A 279 4.62 -1.43 11.46
C GLU A 279 5.40 -2.33 10.49
N ALA A 280 5.05 -2.30 9.20
CA ALA A 280 5.76 -3.05 8.16
C ALA A 280 7.23 -2.61 7.99
N MET A 281 7.59 -1.40 8.42
CA MET A 281 8.96 -0.88 8.43
C MET A 281 9.66 -1.05 9.79
N GLY A 282 9.08 -1.83 10.71
CA GLY A 282 9.67 -2.13 12.00
C GLY A 282 9.40 -1.08 13.10
N PHE A 283 8.54 -0.11 12.85
CA PHE A 283 8.09 0.82 13.88
C PHE A 283 7.07 0.15 14.80
N LYS A 284 7.04 0.61 16.04
CA LYS A 284 6.02 0.24 17.03
C LYS A 284 5.34 1.49 17.54
N VAL A 285 4.06 1.39 17.91
CA VAL A 285 3.37 2.50 18.59
C VAL A 285 3.98 2.64 19.99
N ALA A 286 4.64 3.76 20.21
CA ALA A 286 5.27 4.10 21.48
C ALA A 286 4.27 4.71 22.48
N GLY A 287 3.23 5.35 21.97
CA GLY A 287 2.16 5.93 22.77
C GLY A 287 1.17 6.72 21.91
N VAL A 288 0.02 7.05 22.52
CA VAL A 288 -1.02 7.86 21.92
C VAL A 288 -1.35 9.03 22.84
N VAL A 289 -1.31 10.24 22.28
CA VAL A 289 -1.81 11.44 22.94
C VAL A 289 -3.26 11.64 22.48
N ARG A 290 -4.19 11.42 23.39
CA ARG A 290 -5.62 11.60 23.10
C ARG A 290 -5.90 13.08 22.86
N GLU A 291 -6.71 13.36 21.83
CA GLU A 291 -7.10 14.70 21.46
C GLU A 291 -5.92 15.69 21.32
N GLY A 292 -4.74 15.16 20.95
CA GLY A 292 -3.49 15.90 20.82
C GLY A 292 -3.39 16.76 19.55
N GLY A 293 -4.31 16.57 18.61
CA GLY A 293 -4.44 17.36 17.38
C GLY A 293 -5.87 17.85 17.18
N TYR A 294 -6.03 18.91 16.38
CA TYR A 294 -7.34 19.42 15.98
C TYR A 294 -7.31 19.78 14.51
N LYS A 295 -8.22 19.29 13.69
CA LYS A 295 -8.34 19.63 12.27
C LYS A 295 -9.71 19.21 11.72
N PHE A 296 -10.24 19.95 10.77
CA PHE A 296 -11.56 19.72 10.18
C PHE A 296 -12.66 19.63 11.26
N ASP A 297 -12.62 20.58 12.20
CA ASP A 297 -13.56 20.74 13.31
C ASP A 297 -13.73 19.48 14.19
N ARG A 298 -12.64 18.70 14.33
CA ARG A 298 -12.61 17.53 15.22
C ARG A 298 -11.26 17.37 15.93
N TRP A 299 -11.31 16.84 17.13
CA TRP A 299 -10.15 16.38 17.88
C TRP A 299 -9.62 15.08 17.30
N LEU A 300 -8.30 14.93 17.29
CA LEU A 300 -7.59 13.81 16.71
C LEU A 300 -6.65 13.20 17.76
N ASP A 301 -6.70 11.88 17.90
CA ASP A 301 -5.72 11.14 18.67
C ASP A 301 -4.42 11.03 17.89
N VAL A 302 -3.30 11.40 18.51
CA VAL A 302 -1.99 11.45 17.88
C VAL A 302 -1.15 10.28 18.34
N ALA A 303 -0.88 9.33 17.46
CA ALA A 303 0.02 8.22 17.71
C ALA A 303 1.47 8.60 17.42
N PHE A 304 2.36 8.31 18.36
CA PHE A 304 3.80 8.33 18.16
C PHE A 304 4.26 6.92 17.82
N VAL A 305 4.82 6.74 16.62
CA VAL A 305 5.42 5.47 16.19
C VAL A 305 6.94 5.60 16.22
N GLN A 306 7.65 4.56 16.65
CA GLN A 306 9.10 4.61 16.88
C GLN A 306 9.77 3.37 16.31
N ALA A 307 10.91 3.56 15.66
CA ALA A 307 11.85 2.51 15.28
C ALA A 307 13.25 2.82 15.84
N MET A 308 13.96 1.78 16.28
CA MET A 308 15.39 1.85 16.55
C MET A 308 16.14 1.73 15.20
N LEU A 309 17.11 2.60 14.97
CA LEU A 309 17.86 2.66 13.71
C LEU A 309 19.13 1.82 13.73
#